data_766e47e59fe0e5391e0bf0e6319c2079
#
_entry.id   766e47e59fe0e5391e0bf0e6319c2079
#
_cell.length_a   1.000
_cell.length_b   1.000
_cell.length_c   1.000
_cell.angle_alpha   90.00
_cell.angle_beta   90.00
_cell.angle_gamma   90.00
#
_symmetry.space_group_name_H-M   'P 1'
#
loop_
_entity.id
_entity.type
_entity.pdbx_description
1 polymer ?
#
loop_
_entity_poly.entity_id
_entity_poly.type
_entity_poly.pdbx_seq_one_letter_code
_entity_poly.pdbx_strand_id
1 'polypeptide(L)'
;MLKSIKLSCLTVVLIGIITTFAGCSVVENIEKKLGWKTDYFQYLDSENVEQISIQSTRDLGFKFIVTEGSAKNTMYNLLSKAQKSTEKSNLEPDYIFEFDLGDEVKKFYYVVGSESGNFYNDTDVYTVSNRIDEVIIQNLSFIRKPKEFNYIYYKPILEVLKKIEPSLKDKDYKIGINIKSDADCLKYIFSNDLKDFTSDAEKIISNIELVQTTTAGYDVVITVKNRGYDTLVYKTAITVNNKRENTEEIYYVVAQYEYKKWNISISEPNVKPSNW
;
A
#
# COMPACT_ATOMS: atom_id res chain seq x y z
N MET A 1 63.01 21.76 18.94
CA MET A 1 62.07 20.64 19.06
C MET A 1 60.59 21.04 19.27
N LEU A 2 60.26 21.89 20.22
CA LEU A 2 58.83 22.27 20.49
C LEU A 2 58.11 23.00 19.36
N LYS A 3 58.81 23.80 18.52
CA LYS A 3 58.18 24.50 17.37
C LYS A 3 57.77 23.55 16.22
N SER A 4 58.51 22.49 15.99
CA SER A 4 58.25 21.49 14.98
C SER A 4 57.02 20.65 15.33
N ILE A 5 56.85 20.30 16.60
CA ILE A 5 55.71 19.51 17.10
C ILE A 5 54.40 20.34 16.99
N LYS A 6 54.42 21.63 17.30
CA LYS A 6 53.24 22.51 17.18
C LYS A 6 52.79 22.69 15.73
N LEU A 7 53.74 22.78 14.80
CA LEU A 7 53.42 22.90 13.37
C LEU A 7 52.86 21.61 12.81
N SER A 8 53.36 20.44 13.23
CA SER A 8 52.85 19.14 12.85
C SER A 8 51.45 18.87 13.39
N CYS A 9 51.13 19.25 14.63
CA CYS A 9 49.79 19.16 15.18
C CYS A 9 48.80 20.07 14.44
N LEU A 10 49.22 21.31 14.08
CA LEU A 10 48.36 22.23 13.36
C LEU A 10 48.02 21.75 11.95
N THR A 11 48.96 21.12 11.25
CA THR A 11 48.72 20.52 9.93
C THR A 11 47.78 19.30 9.98
N VAL A 12 47.90 18.44 10.99
CA VAL A 12 46.99 17.29 11.16
C VAL A 12 45.56 17.74 11.48
N VAL A 13 45.40 18.78 12.30
CA VAL A 13 44.05 19.35 12.60
C VAL A 13 43.46 20.03 11.35
N LEU A 14 44.27 20.75 10.58
CA LEU A 14 43.81 21.39 9.35
C LEU A 14 43.36 20.38 8.27
N ILE A 15 44.11 19.27 8.13
CA ILE A 15 43.75 18.14 7.24
C ILE A 15 42.46 17.47 7.73
N GLY A 16 42.30 17.29 9.04
CA GLY A 16 41.06 16.73 9.63
C GLY A 16 39.82 17.60 9.37
N ILE A 17 39.95 18.93 9.41
CA ILE A 17 38.84 19.85 9.14
C ILE A 17 38.47 19.88 7.65
N ILE A 18 39.48 19.82 6.75
CA ILE A 18 39.22 19.78 5.28
C ILE A 18 38.51 18.50 4.88
N THR A 19 38.84 17.37 5.52
CA THR A 19 38.17 16.08 5.22
C THR A 19 36.69 16.04 5.69
N THR A 20 36.32 16.79 6.73
CA THR A 20 34.91 16.85 7.19
C THR A 20 34.02 17.68 6.29
N PHE A 21 34.53 18.70 5.60
CA PHE A 21 33.75 19.52 4.66
C PHE A 21 33.67 18.93 3.24
N ALA A 22 34.65 18.11 2.84
CA ALA A 22 34.65 17.46 1.51
C ALA A 22 33.85 16.13 1.51
N GLY A 23 33.40 15.65 2.68
CA GLY A 23 32.88 14.30 2.84
C GLY A 23 31.57 14.01 2.12
N CYS A 24 30.60 14.93 2.10
CA CYS A 24 29.28 14.67 1.54
C CYS A 24 29.31 14.49 0.03
N SER A 25 29.94 15.38 -0.72
CA SER A 25 29.98 15.32 -2.19
C SER A 25 30.86 14.15 -2.70
N VAL A 26 31.91 13.78 -1.97
CA VAL A 26 32.76 12.64 -2.36
C VAL A 26 32.04 11.32 -2.12
N VAL A 27 31.31 11.18 -1.00
CA VAL A 27 30.51 9.98 -0.71
C VAL A 27 29.39 9.84 -1.72
N GLU A 28 28.68 10.91 -2.06
CA GLU A 28 27.60 10.88 -3.06
C GLU A 28 28.12 10.50 -4.45
N ASN A 29 29.27 11.02 -4.89
CA ASN A 29 29.91 10.62 -6.13
C ASN A 29 30.36 9.16 -6.16
N ILE A 30 30.78 8.61 -5.01
CA ILE A 30 31.13 7.19 -4.87
C ILE A 30 29.85 6.34 -4.94
N GLU A 31 28.78 6.72 -4.26
CA GLU A 31 27.50 6.01 -4.30
C GLU A 31 26.91 5.98 -5.71
N LYS A 32 27.00 7.09 -6.48
CA LYS A 32 26.62 7.14 -7.89
C LYS A 32 27.49 6.23 -8.77
N LYS A 33 28.82 6.26 -8.60
CA LYS A 33 29.74 5.40 -9.35
C LYS A 33 29.55 3.90 -9.06
N LEU A 34 29.14 3.57 -7.85
CA LEU A 34 28.80 2.19 -7.44
C LEU A 34 27.39 1.78 -7.83
N GLY A 35 26.59 2.67 -8.46
CA GLY A 35 25.22 2.40 -8.85
C GLY A 35 24.23 2.33 -7.67
N TRP A 36 24.62 2.84 -6.50
CA TRP A 36 23.76 2.87 -5.30
C TRP A 36 22.81 4.06 -5.29
N LYS A 37 23.16 5.14 -6.01
CA LYS A 37 22.29 6.29 -6.30
C LYS A 37 22.27 6.56 -7.79
N THR A 38 21.13 7.06 -8.27
CA THR A 38 20.91 7.44 -9.67
C THR A 38 20.53 8.91 -9.76
N ASP A 39 20.72 9.50 -10.95
CA ASP A 39 20.37 10.89 -11.20
C ASP A 39 18.92 11.06 -11.72
N TYR A 40 18.16 9.96 -11.86
CA TYR A 40 16.81 10.00 -12.46
C TYR A 40 15.86 10.96 -11.74
N PHE A 41 16.01 11.12 -10.43
CA PHE A 41 15.16 11.96 -9.59
C PHE A 41 15.91 13.16 -8.98
N GLN A 42 17.05 13.57 -9.55
CA GLN A 42 17.85 14.67 -9.01
C GLN A 42 17.05 15.99 -8.98
N TYR A 43 16.11 16.18 -9.91
CA TYR A 43 15.21 17.34 -9.92
C TYR A 43 14.21 17.37 -8.75
N LEU A 44 14.05 16.26 -8.02
CA LEU A 44 13.22 16.16 -6.82
C LEU A 44 14.00 16.50 -5.53
N ASP A 45 15.18 17.07 -5.62
CA ASP A 45 15.86 17.58 -4.43
C ASP A 45 14.94 18.50 -3.63
N SER A 46 15.03 18.42 -2.31
CA SER A 46 14.11 19.10 -1.39
C SER A 46 14.05 20.61 -1.56
N GLU A 47 15.08 21.22 -2.13
CA GLU A 47 15.11 22.65 -2.44
C GLU A 47 14.26 23.01 -3.67
N ASN A 48 14.07 22.06 -4.59
CA ASN A 48 13.30 22.27 -5.83
C ASN A 48 11.83 21.88 -5.68
N VAL A 49 11.49 21.02 -4.71
CA VAL A 49 10.11 20.54 -4.51
C VAL A 49 9.40 21.42 -3.49
N GLU A 50 8.33 22.10 -3.91
CA GLU A 50 7.48 22.86 -2.99
C GLU A 50 6.69 21.92 -2.08
N GLN A 51 5.99 20.95 -2.68
CA GLN A 51 5.22 19.94 -1.95
C GLN A 51 5.16 18.60 -2.71
N ILE A 52 4.91 17.52 -1.97
CA ILE A 52 4.60 16.22 -2.54
C ILE A 52 3.17 15.86 -2.12
N SER A 53 2.32 15.58 -3.09
CA SER A 53 0.95 15.13 -2.87
C SER A 53 0.89 13.63 -3.14
N ILE A 54 0.29 12.87 -2.22
CA ILE A 54 0.12 11.42 -2.34
C ILE A 54 -1.35 11.09 -2.18
N GLN A 55 -1.96 10.60 -3.26
CA GLN A 55 -3.39 10.33 -3.36
C GLN A 55 -3.64 8.84 -3.55
N SER A 56 -4.50 8.23 -2.72
CA SER A 56 -4.98 6.88 -2.97
C SER A 56 -5.85 6.83 -4.23
N THR A 57 -5.69 5.78 -5.02
CA THR A 57 -6.52 5.55 -6.21
C THR A 57 -7.86 4.90 -5.89
N ARG A 58 -7.96 4.20 -4.76
CA ARG A 58 -9.18 3.53 -4.30
C ARG A 58 -10.02 4.36 -3.36
N ASP A 59 -9.39 5.16 -2.52
CA ASP A 59 -10.05 6.09 -1.60
C ASP A 59 -9.70 7.52 -2.00
N LEU A 60 -10.53 8.12 -2.84
CA LEU A 60 -10.30 9.48 -3.33
C LEU A 60 -10.38 10.55 -2.22
N GLY A 61 -10.99 10.24 -1.09
CA GLY A 61 -10.97 11.08 0.11
C GLY A 61 -9.63 11.02 0.86
N PHE A 62 -8.80 10.02 0.54
CA PHE A 62 -7.52 9.82 1.19
C PHE A 62 -6.37 10.44 0.37
N LYS A 63 -6.02 11.66 0.74
CA LYS A 63 -4.90 12.42 0.18
C LYS A 63 -4.11 13.04 1.32
N PHE A 64 -2.80 12.97 1.25
CA PHE A 64 -1.93 13.71 2.16
C PHE A 64 -0.86 14.49 1.41
N ILE A 65 -0.41 15.58 2.04
CA ILE A 65 0.52 16.53 1.46
C ILE A 65 1.75 16.60 2.35
N VAL A 66 2.92 16.42 1.77
CA VAL A 66 4.22 16.50 2.42
C VAL A 66 4.87 17.83 2.05
N THR A 67 5.01 18.71 3.03
CA THR A 67 5.64 20.04 2.86
C THR A 67 6.91 20.18 3.68
N GLU A 68 7.07 19.33 4.72
CA GLU A 68 8.23 19.41 5.61
C GLU A 68 9.52 18.97 4.90
N GLY A 69 10.58 19.76 5.02
CA GLY A 69 11.85 19.54 4.35
C GLY A 69 12.49 18.19 4.66
N SER A 70 12.43 17.72 5.92
CA SER A 70 12.98 16.42 6.31
C SER A 70 12.25 15.24 5.65
N ALA A 71 10.93 15.34 5.52
CA ALA A 71 10.12 14.33 4.87
C ALA A 71 10.32 14.33 3.34
N LYS A 72 10.44 15.51 2.71
CA LYS A 72 10.82 15.66 1.30
C LYS A 72 12.19 15.05 1.03
N ASN A 73 13.19 15.32 1.88
CA ASN A 73 14.53 14.73 1.79
C ASN A 73 14.49 13.20 1.93
N THR A 74 13.67 12.68 2.83
CA THR A 74 13.51 11.22 2.99
C THR A 74 12.96 10.61 1.71
N MET A 75 11.94 11.22 1.09
CA MET A 75 11.37 10.76 -0.18
C MET A 75 12.40 10.82 -1.31
N TYR A 76 13.12 11.93 -1.45
CA TYR A 76 14.22 12.06 -2.43
C TYR A 76 15.28 10.97 -2.26
N ASN A 77 15.74 10.72 -1.02
CA ASN A 77 16.73 9.69 -0.72
C ASN A 77 16.26 8.27 -1.07
N LEU A 78 14.98 7.98 -0.97
CA LEU A 78 14.41 6.71 -1.39
C LEU A 78 14.36 6.60 -2.92
N LEU A 79 13.90 7.66 -3.61
CA LEU A 79 13.78 7.72 -5.06
C LEU A 79 15.15 7.78 -5.75
N SER A 80 16.18 8.40 -5.13
CA SER A 80 17.54 8.42 -5.69
C SER A 80 18.18 7.03 -5.86
N LYS A 81 17.60 6.00 -5.21
CA LYS A 81 18.02 4.59 -5.33
C LYS A 81 17.18 3.80 -6.34
N ALA A 82 16.27 4.46 -7.05
CA ALA A 82 15.43 3.83 -8.05
C ALA A 82 16.26 3.19 -9.17
N GLN A 83 15.83 2.03 -9.62
CA GLN A 83 16.42 1.31 -10.75
C GLN A 83 15.50 1.49 -11.97
N LYS A 84 16.05 1.80 -13.14
CA LYS A 84 15.24 1.85 -14.36
C LYS A 84 14.75 0.44 -14.70
N SER A 85 13.46 0.33 -15.02
CA SER A 85 12.82 -0.93 -15.41
C SER A 85 12.38 -0.85 -16.88
N THR A 86 12.32 -1.98 -17.55
CA THR A 86 11.84 -2.08 -18.93
C THR A 86 10.33 -2.23 -19.02
N GLU A 87 9.72 -2.79 -17.98
CA GLU A 87 8.28 -3.05 -17.94
C GLU A 87 7.69 -2.55 -16.64
N LYS A 88 6.52 -1.91 -16.74
CA LYS A 88 5.74 -1.52 -15.57
C LYS A 88 4.99 -2.72 -15.00
N SER A 89 4.67 -2.65 -13.71
CA SER A 89 3.74 -3.59 -13.08
C SER A 89 2.42 -3.65 -13.86
N ASN A 90 1.88 -4.84 -14.03
CA ASN A 90 0.57 -5.07 -14.66
C ASN A 90 -0.61 -4.88 -13.69
N LEU A 91 -0.32 -4.54 -12.43
CA LEU A 91 -1.32 -4.23 -11.43
C LEU A 91 -1.76 -2.77 -11.53
N GLU A 92 -2.99 -2.51 -11.10
CA GLU A 92 -3.50 -1.14 -10.99
C GLU A 92 -2.70 -0.36 -9.93
N PRO A 93 -2.38 0.92 -10.16
CA PRO A 93 -1.66 1.72 -9.18
C PRO A 93 -2.49 1.92 -7.91
N ASP A 94 -1.82 1.89 -6.77
CA ASP A 94 -2.43 2.11 -5.46
C ASP A 94 -2.40 3.59 -5.05
N TYR A 95 -1.36 4.30 -5.51
CA TYR A 95 -1.18 5.72 -5.23
C TYR A 95 -0.75 6.50 -6.46
N ILE A 96 -1.12 7.78 -6.46
CA ILE A 96 -0.63 8.80 -7.36
C ILE A 96 0.26 9.74 -6.55
N PHE A 97 1.50 9.93 -6.99
CA PHE A 97 2.43 10.91 -6.47
C PHE A 97 2.46 12.12 -7.41
N GLU A 98 2.30 13.30 -6.86
CA GLU A 98 2.47 14.56 -7.58
C GLU A 98 3.56 15.36 -6.86
N PHE A 99 4.64 15.67 -7.58
CA PHE A 99 5.76 16.49 -7.12
C PHE A 99 5.59 17.87 -7.74
N ASP A 100 5.27 18.83 -6.92
CA ASP A 100 5.10 20.23 -7.30
C ASP A 100 6.47 20.92 -7.26
N LEU A 101 6.94 21.38 -8.42
CA LEU A 101 8.22 22.07 -8.58
C LEU A 101 8.02 23.58 -8.78
N GLY A 102 6.81 24.08 -8.52
CA GLY A 102 6.42 25.46 -8.75
C GLY A 102 5.98 25.70 -10.19
N ASP A 103 6.87 25.57 -11.16
CA ASP A 103 6.56 25.78 -12.59
C ASP A 103 5.89 24.57 -13.26
N GLU A 104 6.12 23.38 -12.74
CA GLU A 104 5.56 22.14 -13.27
C GLU A 104 5.22 21.13 -12.16
N VAL A 105 4.30 20.21 -12.44
CA VAL A 105 3.95 19.09 -11.57
C VAL A 105 4.34 17.79 -12.26
N LYS A 106 5.24 17.02 -11.64
CA LYS A 106 5.61 15.68 -12.08
C LYS A 106 4.71 14.66 -11.42
N LYS A 107 4.02 13.86 -12.23
CA LYS A 107 3.08 12.84 -11.77
C LYS A 107 3.65 11.45 -11.97
N PHE A 108 3.53 10.60 -10.94
CA PHE A 108 3.91 9.19 -10.96
C PHE A 108 2.83 8.33 -10.35
N TYR A 109 2.77 7.09 -10.82
CA TYR A 109 1.92 6.03 -10.31
C TYR A 109 2.74 5.05 -9.51
N TYR A 110 2.21 4.57 -8.41
CA TYR A 110 2.90 3.64 -7.53
C TYR A 110 2.05 2.42 -7.21
N VAL A 111 2.66 1.24 -7.35
CA VAL A 111 2.06 -0.07 -7.00
C VAL A 111 2.76 -0.61 -5.77
N VAL A 112 2.05 -0.69 -4.66
CA VAL A 112 2.56 -1.15 -3.37
C VAL A 112 2.91 -2.63 -3.44
N GLY A 113 4.09 -3.00 -2.92
CA GLY A 113 4.52 -4.40 -2.80
C GLY A 113 4.86 -5.11 -4.11
N SER A 114 4.84 -4.43 -5.27
CA SER A 114 5.30 -5.02 -6.53
C SER A 114 6.83 -5.06 -6.57
N GLU A 115 7.41 -6.19 -7.00
CA GLU A 115 8.85 -6.42 -7.00
C GLU A 115 9.61 -5.60 -8.04
N SER A 116 8.96 -5.24 -9.17
CA SER A 116 9.57 -4.48 -10.25
C SER A 116 8.56 -3.57 -10.95
N GLY A 117 9.06 -2.50 -11.59
CA GLY A 117 8.24 -1.56 -12.36
C GLY A 117 7.11 -0.91 -11.55
N ASN A 118 7.34 -0.73 -10.24
CA ASN A 118 6.33 -0.32 -9.28
C ASN A 118 6.13 1.21 -9.18
N PHE A 119 7.00 2.00 -9.83
CA PHE A 119 6.92 3.45 -9.85
C PHE A 119 7.12 3.96 -11.28
N TYR A 120 6.09 4.57 -11.88
CA TYR A 120 6.13 4.91 -13.29
C TYR A 120 5.28 6.13 -13.63
N ASN A 121 5.58 6.71 -14.78
CA ASN A 121 4.75 7.71 -15.43
C ASN A 121 4.46 7.29 -16.89
N ASP A 122 4.01 8.22 -17.72
CA ASP A 122 3.68 7.92 -19.13
C ASP A 122 4.91 7.59 -19.99
N THR A 123 6.12 8.00 -19.57
CA THR A 123 7.35 7.88 -20.36
C THR A 123 8.37 6.91 -19.76
N ASP A 124 8.41 6.81 -18.44
CA ASP A 124 9.47 6.11 -17.72
C ASP A 124 8.93 5.15 -16.67
N VAL A 125 9.66 4.05 -16.49
CA VAL A 125 9.34 3.01 -15.52
C VAL A 125 10.54 2.75 -14.61
N TYR A 126 10.30 2.70 -13.31
CA TYR A 126 11.31 2.48 -12.29
C TYR A 126 10.86 1.40 -11.30
N THR A 127 11.85 0.74 -10.73
CA THR A 127 11.68 -0.07 -9.52
C THR A 127 12.22 0.74 -8.34
N VAL A 128 11.36 0.99 -7.36
CA VAL A 128 11.72 1.69 -6.13
C VAL A 128 11.57 0.75 -4.92
N SER A 129 12.25 1.10 -3.83
CA SER A 129 12.22 0.31 -2.60
C SER A 129 10.83 0.33 -1.94
N ASN A 130 10.39 -0.82 -1.41
CA ASN A 130 9.19 -0.95 -0.57
C ASN A 130 9.24 -0.12 0.72
N ARG A 131 10.38 0.50 1.05
CA ARG A 131 10.48 1.48 2.14
C ARG A 131 9.65 2.75 1.90
N ILE A 132 9.25 3.00 0.64
CA ILE A 132 8.26 4.04 0.34
C ILE A 132 6.92 3.72 1.00
N ASP A 133 6.52 2.45 1.06
CA ASP A 133 5.32 1.98 1.74
C ASP A 133 5.35 2.35 3.23
N GLU A 134 6.51 2.18 3.88
CA GLU A 134 6.69 2.54 5.28
C GLU A 134 6.49 4.04 5.52
N VAL A 135 7.00 4.89 4.62
CA VAL A 135 6.82 6.35 4.70
C VAL A 135 5.36 6.72 4.50
N ILE A 136 4.67 6.09 3.54
CA ILE A 136 3.24 6.28 3.33
C ILE A 136 2.46 5.83 4.57
N ILE A 137 2.75 4.63 5.08
CA ILE A 137 2.07 4.03 6.21
C ILE A 137 2.35 4.78 7.52
N GLN A 138 3.55 5.32 7.72
CA GLN A 138 3.88 6.13 8.90
C GLN A 138 3.06 7.43 8.92
N ASN A 139 2.85 8.07 7.78
CA ASN A 139 1.93 9.21 7.67
C ASN A 139 0.45 8.80 7.85
N LEU A 140 0.11 7.52 7.64
CA LEU A 140 -1.18 6.91 7.99
C LEU A 140 -1.32 6.57 9.47
N SER A 141 -0.28 6.65 10.26
CA SER A 141 -0.25 6.17 11.66
C SER A 141 -1.21 6.88 12.62
N PHE A 142 -1.76 8.02 12.21
CA PHE A 142 -2.90 8.66 12.90
C PHE A 142 -4.22 7.90 12.74
N ILE A 143 -4.28 6.93 11.81
CA ILE A 143 -5.45 6.11 11.54
C ILE A 143 -5.23 4.75 12.20
N ARG A 144 -6.17 4.36 13.07
CA ARG A 144 -6.13 3.06 13.77
C ARG A 144 -6.36 1.92 12.80
N LYS A 145 -5.32 1.48 12.09
CA LYS A 145 -5.36 0.32 11.21
C LYS A 145 -5.36 -0.97 12.04
N PRO A 146 -6.21 -1.97 11.75
CA PRO A 146 -6.11 -3.29 12.37
C PRO A 146 -4.74 -3.93 12.11
N LYS A 147 -4.20 -4.63 13.11
CA LYS A 147 -2.98 -5.42 12.91
C LYS A 147 -3.22 -6.47 11.82
N GLU A 148 -2.19 -6.77 11.04
CA GLU A 148 -2.27 -7.78 9.99
C GLU A 148 -3.53 -7.60 9.11
N PHE A 149 -3.81 -6.35 8.67
CA PHE A 149 -5.06 -5.99 7.98
C PHE A 149 -5.41 -6.95 6.84
N ASN A 150 -4.45 -7.31 6.01
CA ASN A 150 -4.68 -8.21 4.88
C ASN A 150 -5.23 -9.56 5.34
N TYR A 151 -4.68 -10.11 6.42
CA TYR A 151 -5.18 -11.35 7.00
C TYR A 151 -6.61 -11.20 7.51
N ILE A 152 -6.86 -10.19 8.38
CA ILE A 152 -8.17 -10.05 9.02
C ILE A 152 -9.27 -9.59 8.05
N TYR A 153 -8.91 -8.93 6.96
CA TYR A 153 -9.85 -8.48 5.95
C TYR A 153 -10.29 -9.63 5.04
N TYR A 154 -9.32 -10.35 4.44
CA TYR A 154 -9.61 -11.34 3.41
C TYR A 154 -9.99 -12.72 3.97
N LYS A 155 -9.42 -13.13 5.08
CA LYS A 155 -9.68 -14.45 5.66
C LYS A 155 -11.16 -14.73 5.92
N PRO A 156 -11.95 -13.84 6.53
CA PRO A 156 -13.38 -14.07 6.74
C PRO A 156 -14.16 -14.21 5.44
N ILE A 157 -13.79 -13.45 4.40
CA ILE A 157 -14.45 -13.55 3.09
C ILE A 157 -14.22 -14.94 2.51
N LEU A 158 -12.97 -15.43 2.49
CA LEU A 158 -12.65 -16.78 2.02
C LEU A 158 -13.37 -17.87 2.82
N GLU A 159 -13.52 -17.72 4.13
CA GLU A 159 -14.27 -18.68 4.95
C GLU A 159 -15.77 -18.66 4.63
N VAL A 160 -16.36 -17.49 4.37
CA VAL A 160 -17.76 -17.42 3.90
C VAL A 160 -17.90 -18.04 2.52
N LEU A 161 -16.95 -17.83 1.60
CA LEU A 161 -16.94 -18.48 0.29
C LEU A 161 -16.98 -20.00 0.41
N LYS A 162 -16.17 -20.58 1.31
CA LYS A 162 -16.19 -22.04 1.58
C LYS A 162 -17.52 -22.53 2.12
N LYS A 163 -18.21 -21.71 2.96
CA LYS A 163 -19.53 -22.06 3.50
C LYS A 163 -20.61 -22.09 2.42
N ILE A 164 -20.56 -21.16 1.45
CA ILE A 164 -21.58 -21.06 0.40
C ILE A 164 -21.26 -21.90 -0.84
N GLU A 165 -19.99 -22.29 -1.05
CA GLU A 165 -19.56 -23.08 -2.23
C GLU A 165 -20.47 -24.30 -2.51
N PRO A 166 -20.83 -25.14 -1.51
CA PRO A 166 -21.66 -26.31 -1.76
C PRO A 166 -23.05 -25.97 -2.34
N SER A 167 -23.59 -24.79 -2.02
CA SER A 167 -24.90 -24.35 -2.57
C SER A 167 -24.80 -23.78 -3.99
N LEU A 168 -23.59 -23.37 -4.41
CA LEU A 168 -23.30 -22.75 -5.71
C LEU A 168 -22.64 -23.73 -6.69
N LYS A 169 -22.07 -24.85 -6.17
CA LYS A 169 -21.48 -25.89 -6.96
C LYS A 169 -22.48 -26.41 -7.99
N ASP A 170 -22.03 -26.71 -9.18
CA ASP A 170 -22.85 -27.18 -10.30
C ASP A 170 -23.86 -26.15 -10.86
N LYS A 171 -23.79 -24.89 -10.41
CA LYS A 171 -24.58 -23.78 -10.97
C LYS A 171 -23.68 -22.87 -11.80
N ASP A 172 -24.10 -22.59 -13.01
CA ASP A 172 -23.41 -21.63 -13.90
C ASP A 172 -23.79 -20.18 -13.51
N TYR A 173 -23.42 -19.82 -12.27
CA TYR A 173 -23.66 -18.49 -11.75
C TYR A 173 -22.41 -17.63 -11.88
N LYS A 174 -22.59 -16.40 -12.34
CA LYS A 174 -21.56 -15.37 -12.28
C LYS A 174 -21.56 -14.72 -10.90
N ILE A 175 -20.42 -14.82 -10.18
CA ILE A 175 -20.32 -14.41 -8.79
C ILE A 175 -19.40 -13.21 -8.67
N GLY A 176 -19.88 -12.14 -8.03
CA GLY A 176 -19.12 -10.91 -7.81
C GLY A 176 -18.84 -10.62 -6.34
N ILE A 177 -17.58 -10.33 -5.99
CA ILE A 177 -17.20 -9.82 -4.68
C ILE A 177 -17.14 -8.30 -4.73
N ASN A 178 -18.02 -7.64 -4.01
CA ASN A 178 -18.07 -6.18 -3.92
C ASN A 178 -17.42 -5.69 -2.63
N ILE A 179 -16.17 -5.26 -2.74
CA ILE A 179 -15.41 -4.60 -1.68
C ILE A 179 -15.46 -3.07 -1.78
N LYS A 180 -15.89 -2.52 -2.94
CA LYS A 180 -15.93 -1.06 -3.17
C LYS A 180 -16.93 -0.33 -2.28
N SER A 181 -17.93 -1.05 -1.76
CA SER A 181 -18.87 -0.52 -0.78
C SER A 181 -18.28 -0.34 0.62
N ASP A 182 -17.09 -0.86 0.87
CA ASP A 182 -16.40 -0.79 2.17
C ASP A 182 -15.43 0.40 2.25
N ALA A 183 -15.98 1.62 2.09
CA ALA A 183 -15.21 2.85 1.99
C ALA A 183 -14.18 3.04 3.11
N ASP A 184 -14.48 2.61 4.34
CA ASP A 184 -13.59 2.76 5.48
C ASP A 184 -12.29 1.96 5.35
N CYS A 185 -12.32 0.87 4.58
CA CYS A 185 -11.20 -0.05 4.40
C CYS A 185 -10.43 0.16 3.09
N LEU A 186 -10.99 0.85 2.09
CA LEU A 186 -10.39 1.00 0.74
C LEU A 186 -8.96 1.52 0.76
N LYS A 187 -8.63 2.43 1.67
CA LYS A 187 -7.29 3.01 1.84
C LYS A 187 -6.21 2.01 2.27
N TYR A 188 -6.61 0.83 2.73
CA TYR A 188 -5.69 -0.24 3.18
C TYR A 188 -5.61 -1.41 2.19
N ILE A 189 -6.40 -1.38 1.12
CA ILE A 189 -6.52 -2.45 0.13
C ILE A 189 -5.57 -2.14 -1.03
N PHE A 190 -4.61 -3.02 -1.27
CA PHE A 190 -3.61 -2.85 -2.32
C PHE A 190 -3.79 -3.87 -3.44
N SER A 191 -3.33 -3.52 -4.64
CA SER A 191 -3.47 -4.34 -5.84
C SER A 191 -2.81 -5.69 -5.73
N ASN A 192 -1.65 -5.76 -5.08
CA ASN A 192 -0.95 -7.02 -4.87
C ASN A 192 -1.75 -7.97 -3.96
N ASP A 193 -2.29 -7.44 -2.86
CA ASP A 193 -3.13 -8.21 -1.93
C ASP A 193 -4.43 -8.69 -2.59
N LEU A 194 -5.03 -7.83 -3.44
CA LEU A 194 -6.23 -8.17 -4.21
C LEU A 194 -5.98 -9.30 -5.20
N LYS A 195 -4.83 -9.29 -5.88
CA LYS A 195 -4.43 -10.36 -6.79
C LYS A 195 -4.36 -11.69 -6.07
N ASP A 196 -3.68 -11.74 -4.92
CA ASP A 196 -3.53 -12.95 -4.11
C ASP A 196 -4.90 -13.42 -3.59
N PHE A 197 -5.69 -12.52 -3.05
CA PHE A 197 -7.05 -12.80 -2.58
C PHE A 197 -7.95 -13.34 -3.70
N THR A 198 -7.95 -12.73 -4.88
CA THR A 198 -8.76 -13.18 -6.02
C THR A 198 -8.35 -14.58 -6.45
N SER A 199 -7.02 -14.84 -6.54
CA SER A 199 -6.52 -16.18 -6.84
C SER A 199 -6.96 -17.23 -5.81
N ASP A 200 -7.00 -16.89 -4.53
CA ASP A 200 -7.49 -17.79 -3.47
C ASP A 200 -9.02 -17.99 -3.53
N ALA A 201 -9.78 -16.95 -3.87
CA ALA A 201 -11.22 -17.02 -4.06
C ALA A 201 -11.59 -17.92 -5.26
N GLU A 202 -10.87 -17.80 -6.38
CA GLU A 202 -11.04 -18.61 -7.58
C GLU A 202 -10.76 -20.12 -7.34
N LYS A 203 -9.85 -20.46 -6.42
CA LYS A 203 -9.62 -21.85 -6.00
C LYS A 203 -10.81 -22.45 -5.25
N ILE A 204 -11.64 -21.59 -4.62
CA ILE A 204 -12.85 -22.03 -3.90
C ILE A 204 -14.04 -22.08 -4.86
N ILE A 205 -14.24 -21.03 -5.67
CA ILE A 205 -15.36 -20.93 -6.62
C ILE A 205 -14.83 -20.40 -7.94
N SER A 206 -14.88 -21.19 -9.01
CA SER A 206 -14.21 -20.93 -10.30
C SER A 206 -14.73 -19.71 -11.08
N ASN A 207 -16.01 -19.34 -10.94
CA ASN A 207 -16.63 -18.23 -11.67
C ASN A 207 -16.79 -16.98 -10.81
N ILE A 208 -15.79 -16.69 -9.97
CA ILE A 208 -15.81 -15.55 -9.03
C ILE A 208 -14.85 -14.45 -9.49
N GLU A 209 -15.29 -13.20 -9.40
CA GLU A 209 -14.44 -12.06 -9.72
C GLU A 209 -14.76 -10.85 -8.82
N LEU A 210 -13.86 -9.86 -8.81
CA LEU A 210 -14.11 -8.60 -8.11
C LEU A 210 -15.06 -7.70 -8.94
N VAL A 211 -16.06 -7.15 -8.28
CA VAL A 211 -16.99 -6.17 -8.92
C VAL A 211 -16.22 -4.90 -9.26
N GLN A 212 -16.14 -4.55 -10.55
CA GLN A 212 -15.41 -3.37 -11.01
C GLN A 212 -16.25 -2.09 -10.97
N THR A 213 -17.45 -2.09 -11.46
CA THR A 213 -18.30 -0.88 -11.56
C THR A 213 -19.69 -1.07 -10.98
N THR A 214 -20.41 -2.08 -11.42
CA THR A 214 -21.81 -2.32 -11.04
C THR A 214 -22.02 -3.80 -10.73
N THR A 215 -22.96 -4.08 -9.83
CA THR A 215 -23.35 -5.44 -9.45
C THR A 215 -24.44 -6.01 -10.40
N ALA A 216 -24.89 -5.26 -11.41
CA ALA A 216 -26.02 -5.66 -12.25
C ALA A 216 -25.78 -6.96 -13.04
N GLY A 217 -24.55 -7.20 -13.48
CA GLY A 217 -24.21 -8.37 -14.31
C GLY A 217 -23.87 -9.66 -13.53
N TYR A 218 -24.06 -9.69 -12.20
CA TYR A 218 -23.77 -10.86 -11.37
C TYR A 218 -25.05 -11.52 -10.88
N ASP A 219 -25.05 -12.85 -10.86
CA ASP A 219 -26.15 -13.67 -10.33
C ASP A 219 -26.11 -13.74 -8.80
N VAL A 220 -24.88 -13.84 -8.25
CA VAL A 220 -24.63 -13.78 -6.82
C VAL A 220 -23.66 -12.64 -6.51
N VAL A 221 -24.00 -11.81 -5.54
CA VAL A 221 -23.16 -10.69 -5.11
C VAL A 221 -22.80 -10.86 -3.65
N ILE A 222 -21.50 -10.88 -3.37
CA ILE A 222 -20.95 -10.94 -2.01
C ILE A 222 -20.46 -9.54 -1.65
N THR A 223 -21.18 -8.86 -0.76
CA THR A 223 -20.86 -7.49 -0.35
C THR A 223 -20.21 -7.49 1.02
N VAL A 224 -19.03 -6.89 1.09
CA VAL A 224 -18.28 -6.71 2.34
C VAL A 224 -18.49 -5.30 2.85
N LYS A 225 -18.83 -5.17 4.14
CA LYS A 225 -19.00 -3.86 4.76
C LYS A 225 -18.50 -3.87 6.20
N ASN A 226 -17.46 -3.10 6.46
CA ASN A 226 -16.94 -2.89 7.81
C ASN A 226 -18.03 -2.28 8.74
N ARG A 227 -17.97 -2.66 10.00
CA ARG A 227 -18.89 -2.21 11.06
C ARG A 227 -18.18 -1.66 12.28
N GLY A 228 -16.90 -1.39 12.12
CA GLY A 228 -16.06 -0.81 13.14
C GLY A 228 -14.78 -1.62 13.36
N TYR A 229 -13.70 -0.90 13.58
CA TYR A 229 -12.40 -1.49 13.87
C TYR A 229 -11.55 -0.55 14.74
N ASP A 230 -10.58 -1.15 15.38
CA ASP A 230 -9.39 -0.51 15.93
C ASP A 230 -8.18 -1.40 15.68
N THR A 231 -7.08 -1.18 16.38
CA THR A 231 -5.86 -1.98 16.19
C THR A 231 -5.99 -3.45 16.60
N LEU A 232 -6.95 -3.78 17.45
CA LEU A 232 -7.13 -5.10 18.09
C LEU A 232 -8.52 -5.70 17.88
N VAL A 233 -9.46 -4.93 17.34
CA VAL A 233 -10.83 -5.36 17.07
C VAL A 233 -11.18 -5.08 15.62
N TYR A 234 -11.86 -6.04 14.98
CA TYR A 234 -12.38 -5.87 13.64
C TYR A 234 -13.76 -6.52 13.52
N LYS A 235 -14.74 -5.75 13.01
CA LYS A 235 -16.10 -6.22 12.78
C LYS A 235 -16.51 -5.94 11.36
N THR A 236 -17.06 -6.93 10.67
CA THR A 236 -17.56 -6.78 9.31
C THR A 236 -18.82 -7.62 9.09
N ALA A 237 -19.70 -7.14 8.24
CA ALA A 237 -20.83 -7.90 7.72
C ALA A 237 -20.53 -8.31 6.27
N ILE A 238 -20.69 -9.59 5.97
CA ILE A 238 -20.56 -10.15 4.63
C ILE A 238 -21.95 -10.60 4.19
N THR A 239 -22.52 -9.88 3.25
CA THR A 239 -23.86 -10.16 2.71
C THR A 239 -23.71 -10.94 1.40
N VAL A 240 -24.35 -12.09 1.32
CA VAL A 240 -24.45 -12.93 0.13
C VAL A 240 -25.86 -12.77 -0.44
N ASN A 241 -26.00 -12.09 -1.56
CA ASN A 241 -27.25 -11.89 -2.25
C ASN A 241 -27.28 -12.75 -3.52
N ASN A 242 -28.11 -13.79 -3.51
CA ASN A 242 -28.35 -14.64 -4.67
C ASN A 242 -29.63 -14.16 -5.41
N LYS A 243 -29.43 -13.43 -6.48
CA LYS A 243 -30.52 -12.84 -7.27
C LYS A 243 -31.34 -13.89 -8.05
N ARG A 244 -30.73 -15.04 -8.39
CA ARG A 244 -31.41 -16.14 -9.07
C ARG A 244 -32.42 -16.83 -8.18
N GLU A 245 -32.09 -16.97 -6.92
CA GLU A 245 -32.91 -17.67 -5.93
C GLU A 245 -33.69 -16.69 -5.04
N ASN A 246 -33.47 -15.39 -5.21
CA ASN A 246 -34.07 -14.32 -4.42
C ASN A 246 -33.84 -14.51 -2.91
N THR A 247 -32.59 -14.90 -2.55
CA THR A 247 -32.19 -15.10 -1.15
C THR A 247 -31.12 -14.12 -0.74
N GLU A 248 -31.11 -13.74 0.52
CA GLU A 248 -30.07 -12.90 1.13
C GLU A 248 -29.65 -13.49 2.47
N GLU A 249 -28.36 -13.71 2.61
CA GLU A 249 -27.72 -14.21 3.83
C GLU A 249 -26.69 -13.20 4.32
N ILE A 250 -26.68 -12.92 5.63
CA ILE A 250 -25.73 -12.00 6.25
C ILE A 250 -24.91 -12.79 7.27
N TYR A 251 -23.61 -12.82 7.05
CA TYR A 251 -22.62 -13.39 7.97
C TYR A 251 -21.99 -12.25 8.79
N TYR A 252 -22.13 -12.32 10.10
CA TYR A 252 -21.55 -11.34 11.02
C TYR A 252 -20.19 -11.85 11.50
N VAL A 253 -19.16 -11.04 11.28
CA VAL A 253 -17.78 -11.38 11.64
C VAL A 253 -17.33 -10.50 12.80
N VAL A 254 -16.89 -11.12 13.88
CA VAL A 254 -16.23 -10.47 15.01
C VAL A 254 -14.85 -11.06 15.15
N ALA A 255 -13.84 -10.22 15.17
CA ALA A 255 -12.47 -10.65 15.37
C ALA A 255 -11.79 -9.81 16.45
N GLN A 256 -11.02 -10.50 17.31
CA GLN A 256 -10.25 -9.90 18.39
C GLN A 256 -8.81 -10.39 18.34
N TYR A 257 -7.85 -9.46 18.47
CA TYR A 257 -6.43 -9.77 18.47
C TYR A 257 -5.95 -10.00 19.90
N GLU A 258 -5.72 -11.26 20.24
CA GLU A 258 -5.28 -11.70 21.55
C GLU A 258 -4.14 -12.72 21.43
N TYR A 259 -3.20 -12.71 22.36
CA TYR A 259 -2.07 -13.66 22.37
C TYR A 259 -1.30 -13.72 21.03
N LYS A 260 -1.11 -12.54 20.39
CA LYS A 260 -0.40 -12.37 19.10
C LYS A 260 -1.07 -13.06 17.92
N LYS A 261 -2.38 -13.28 17.96
CA LYS A 261 -3.17 -13.85 16.86
C LYS A 261 -4.59 -13.27 16.84
N TRP A 262 -5.20 -13.32 15.69
CA TRP A 262 -6.61 -13.01 15.52
C TRP A 262 -7.48 -14.23 15.85
N ASN A 263 -8.43 -14.05 16.77
CA ASN A 263 -9.54 -14.96 17.01
C ASN A 263 -10.73 -14.45 16.19
N ILE A 264 -11.07 -15.19 15.13
CA ILE A 264 -12.13 -14.80 14.18
C ILE A 264 -13.34 -15.68 14.43
N SER A 265 -14.48 -15.05 14.65
CA SER A 265 -15.79 -15.69 14.79
C SER A 265 -16.71 -15.26 13.66
N ILE A 266 -17.28 -16.20 12.95
CA ILE A 266 -18.22 -15.97 11.85
C ILE A 266 -19.55 -16.64 12.25
N SER A 267 -20.63 -15.87 12.26
CA SER A 267 -21.96 -16.34 12.65
C SER A 267 -22.53 -17.36 11.64
N GLU A 268 -23.57 -18.07 12.03
CA GLU A 268 -24.50 -18.65 11.06
C GLU A 268 -25.25 -17.53 10.31
N PRO A 269 -25.74 -17.80 9.08
CA PRO A 269 -26.39 -16.79 8.26
C PRO A 269 -27.60 -16.19 8.99
N ASN A 270 -27.71 -14.88 8.95
CA ASN A 270 -28.77 -14.07 9.55
C ASN A 270 -28.84 -14.12 11.11
N VAL A 271 -27.86 -14.74 11.76
CA VAL A 271 -27.77 -14.81 13.22
C VAL A 271 -26.78 -13.73 13.73
N LYS A 272 -27.31 -12.61 14.17
CA LYS A 272 -26.47 -11.52 14.71
C LYS A 272 -25.98 -11.87 16.12
N PRO A 273 -24.64 -11.91 16.38
CA PRO A 273 -24.11 -12.18 17.71
C PRO A 273 -24.43 -11.06 18.71
N SER A 274 -24.56 -11.41 19.98
CA SER A 274 -24.86 -10.43 21.04
C SER A 274 -23.75 -9.40 21.27
N ASN A 275 -22.51 -9.76 20.95
CA ASN A 275 -21.32 -8.90 21.08
C ASN A 275 -20.94 -8.15 19.77
N TRP A 276 -21.84 -8.15 18.81
CA TRP A 276 -21.61 -7.52 17.51
C TRP A 276 -21.95 -6.03 17.48
#